data_f97394ad00d4d671a905d3d70ec6f3e3
#
_entry.id   f97394ad00d4d671a905d3d70ec6f3e3
#
_cell.length_a   1.000
_cell.length_b   1.000
_cell.length_c   1.000
_cell.angle_alpha   90.00
_cell.angle_beta   90.00
_cell.angle_gamma   90.00
#
_symmetry.space_group_name_H-M   'P 1'
#
loop_
_entity.id
_entity.type
_entity.pdbx_description
1 polymer ?
#
loop_
_entity_poly.entity_id
_entity_poly.type
_entity_poly.pdbx_seq_one_letter_code
_entity_poly.pdbx_strand_id
1 'polypeptide(L)'
;LYSSAASDVYKIQVLAVFRQPDEETDISVISHSLCLALDDVQDPGNLGTIVRLADWFGIEHIFCSPNTVDIYNPKTVQATMGGIARVRLHYTPLPEFIRSLKDIPVYGTFLDGENMYGQPLSKNGLIVMGNEGNGIGKEVEALINRKLYIPNYPASRETSESLNVAIATAVVCAEFRRQAAL
;
A
#
# COMPACT_ATOMS: atom_id res chain seq x y z
N LEU A 1 -6.26 34.12 17.05
CA LEU A 1 -6.59 34.10 18.49
C LEU A 1 -5.90 32.89 19.10
N TYR A 2 -4.74 33.12 19.71
CA TYR A 2 -4.03 32.08 20.46
C TYR A 2 -4.79 31.80 21.76
N SER A 3 -5.23 30.57 21.97
CA SER A 3 -5.66 30.14 23.29
C SER A 3 -4.40 29.90 24.12
N SER A 4 -4.07 30.81 24.99
CA SER A 4 -2.93 30.72 25.90
C SER A 4 -2.97 29.50 26.83
N ALA A 5 -4.14 28.90 27.01
CA ALA A 5 -4.33 27.73 27.88
C ALA A 5 -3.78 26.41 27.28
N ALA A 6 -3.66 26.30 25.97
CA ALA A 6 -3.14 25.08 25.33
C ALA A 6 -1.63 25.00 25.30
N SER A 7 -0.93 26.13 25.39
CA SER A 7 0.54 26.19 25.36
C SER A 7 1.21 25.83 26.70
N ASP A 8 0.49 25.94 27.80
CA ASP A 8 1.06 25.67 29.13
C ASP A 8 1.00 24.21 29.54
N VAL A 9 0.07 23.43 28.97
CA VAL A 9 -0.14 22.00 29.31
C VAL A 9 0.69 21.06 28.43
N TYR A 10 0.85 21.43 27.15
CA TYR A 10 1.66 20.65 26.20
C TYR A 10 2.69 21.61 25.58
N LYS A 11 3.95 21.41 25.83
CA LYS A 11 5.02 22.19 25.20
C LYS A 11 5.04 21.98 23.68
N ILE A 12 4.01 22.47 22.99
CA ILE A 12 3.91 22.46 21.52
C ILE A 12 4.91 23.50 21.00
N GLN A 13 5.95 23.04 20.36
CA GLN A 13 6.98 23.92 19.84
C GLN A 13 6.52 24.64 18.56
N VAL A 14 5.76 23.93 17.68
CA VAL A 14 5.24 24.45 16.42
C VAL A 14 3.86 23.87 16.14
N LEU A 15 2.92 24.73 15.75
CA LEU A 15 1.63 24.37 15.15
C LEU A 15 1.62 24.87 13.72
N ALA A 16 1.33 24.01 12.76
CA ALA A 16 1.19 24.38 11.36
C ALA A 16 -0.09 23.78 10.78
N VAL A 17 -0.79 24.56 9.95
CA VAL A 17 -1.96 24.14 9.20
C VAL A 17 -1.57 24.06 7.73
N PHE A 18 -1.78 22.90 7.12
CA PHE A 18 -1.48 22.67 5.71
C PHE A 18 -2.78 22.47 4.93
N ARG A 19 -2.80 22.95 3.68
CA ARG A 19 -3.85 22.60 2.74
C ARG A 19 -3.61 21.16 2.27
N GLN A 20 -4.66 20.34 2.26
CA GLN A 20 -4.60 19.02 1.63
C GLN A 20 -4.44 19.19 0.11
N PRO A 21 -3.57 18.41 -0.55
CA PRO A 21 -3.48 18.44 -2.00
C PRO A 21 -4.81 17.99 -2.62
N ASP A 22 -5.24 18.72 -3.65
CA ASP A 22 -6.41 18.37 -4.45
C ASP A 22 -5.85 17.72 -5.73
N GLU A 23 -5.64 16.40 -5.70
CA GLU A 23 -4.97 15.70 -6.78
C GLU A 23 -5.98 14.88 -7.60
N GLU A 24 -6.10 15.21 -8.87
CA GLU A 24 -6.77 14.33 -9.83
C GLU A 24 -5.95 13.04 -10.00
N THR A 25 -6.66 11.91 -9.99
CA THR A 25 -6.04 10.59 -10.15
C THR A 25 -5.67 10.37 -11.61
N ASP A 26 -4.40 10.54 -11.96
CA ASP A 26 -3.90 10.15 -13.29
C ASP A 26 -3.65 8.65 -13.33
N ILE A 27 -4.57 7.91 -13.95
CA ILE A 27 -4.49 6.44 -14.10
C ILE A 27 -3.33 6.03 -15.01
N SER A 28 -2.88 6.91 -15.90
CA SER A 28 -1.82 6.59 -16.88
C SER A 28 -0.48 6.28 -16.20
N VAL A 29 -0.28 6.76 -14.97
CA VAL A 29 0.93 6.52 -14.17
C VAL A 29 1.25 5.04 -14.01
N ILE A 30 0.24 4.15 -13.91
CA ILE A 30 0.43 2.72 -13.69
C ILE A 30 1.04 2.02 -14.92
N SER A 31 0.85 2.58 -16.10
CA SER A 31 1.46 2.04 -17.33
C SER A 31 2.98 2.22 -17.38
N HIS A 32 3.52 3.13 -16.59
CA HIS A 32 4.94 3.50 -16.59
C HIS A 32 5.66 3.22 -15.27
N SER A 33 4.90 3.05 -14.18
CA SER A 33 5.45 2.86 -12.84
C SER A 33 4.76 1.75 -12.07
N LEU A 34 5.44 1.24 -11.07
CA LEU A 34 4.89 0.30 -10.12
C LEU A 34 4.10 1.06 -9.06
N CYS A 35 2.84 0.66 -8.85
CA CYS A 35 1.93 1.24 -7.88
C CYS A 35 1.42 0.20 -6.88
N LEU A 36 0.93 0.64 -5.73
CA LEU A 36 0.23 -0.21 -4.77
C LEU A 36 -1.28 0.04 -4.82
N ALA A 37 -2.05 -1.01 -4.48
CA ALA A 37 -3.45 -0.88 -4.12
C ALA A 37 -3.67 -1.53 -2.75
N LEU A 38 -4.45 -0.87 -1.90
CA LEU A 38 -4.75 -1.32 -0.54
C LEU A 38 -6.26 -1.55 -0.42
N ASP A 39 -6.62 -2.82 -0.26
CA ASP A 39 -8.00 -3.26 -0.13
C ASP A 39 -8.36 -3.42 1.35
N ASP A 40 -9.05 -2.41 1.89
CA ASP A 40 -9.54 -2.36 3.27
C ASP A 40 -8.47 -2.50 4.36
N VAL A 41 -7.29 -1.93 4.17
CA VAL A 41 -6.27 -1.83 5.22
C VAL A 41 -6.74 -0.85 6.29
N GLN A 42 -7.07 -1.35 7.48
CA GLN A 42 -7.75 -0.58 8.53
C GLN A 42 -6.83 -0.11 9.66
N ASP A 43 -5.70 -0.78 9.89
CA ASP A 43 -4.76 -0.37 10.92
C ASP A 43 -3.92 0.84 10.48
N PRO A 44 -3.98 1.96 11.22
CA PRO A 44 -3.24 3.18 10.86
C PRO A 44 -1.72 3.01 10.94
N GLY A 45 -1.21 2.10 11.76
CA GLY A 45 0.21 1.78 11.83
C GLY A 45 0.67 1.04 10.58
N ASN A 46 -0.14 0.07 10.10
CA ASN A 46 0.13 -0.64 8.86
C ASN A 46 0.10 0.30 7.66
N LEU A 47 -0.94 1.15 7.53
CA LEU A 47 -1.00 2.12 6.43
C LEU A 47 0.22 3.05 6.44
N GLY A 48 0.55 3.63 7.59
CA GLY A 48 1.71 4.53 7.67
C GLY A 48 3.03 3.82 7.35
N THR A 49 3.19 2.57 7.78
CA THR A 49 4.36 1.75 7.45
C THR A 49 4.42 1.44 5.95
N ILE A 50 3.29 1.13 5.32
CA ILE A 50 3.20 0.88 3.87
C ILE A 50 3.57 2.16 3.09
N VAL A 51 3.09 3.33 3.50
CA VAL A 51 3.49 4.61 2.89
C VAL A 51 5.00 4.83 2.97
N ARG A 52 5.60 4.55 4.13
CA ARG A 52 7.05 4.63 4.31
C ARG A 52 7.81 3.63 3.42
N LEU A 53 7.29 2.41 3.24
CA LEU A 53 7.85 1.40 2.33
C LEU A 53 7.73 1.84 0.87
N ALA A 54 6.58 2.41 0.48
CA ALA A 54 6.37 2.94 -0.86
C ALA A 54 7.41 4.02 -1.19
N ASP A 55 7.60 4.98 -0.28
CA ASP A 55 8.65 6.01 -0.38
C ASP A 55 10.05 5.39 -0.54
N TRP A 56 10.38 4.38 0.28
CA TRP A 56 11.68 3.70 0.24
C TRP A 56 11.94 2.97 -1.07
N PHE A 57 10.91 2.33 -1.62
CA PHE A 57 11.00 1.57 -2.87
C PHE A 57 10.68 2.40 -4.12
N GLY A 58 10.54 3.72 -4.01
CA GLY A 58 10.23 4.60 -5.14
C GLY A 58 8.88 4.30 -5.79
N ILE A 59 7.87 4.00 -4.98
CA ILE A 59 6.47 3.85 -5.37
C ILE A 59 5.75 5.12 -4.95
N GLU A 60 5.38 5.96 -5.93
CA GLU A 60 4.84 7.29 -5.67
C GLU A 60 3.32 7.30 -5.47
N HIS A 61 2.62 6.24 -5.93
CA HIS A 61 1.16 6.20 -5.92
C HIS A 61 0.62 4.96 -5.23
N ILE A 62 -0.33 5.19 -4.31
CA ILE A 62 -1.08 4.14 -3.61
C ILE A 62 -2.57 4.39 -3.83
N PHE A 63 -3.29 3.40 -4.34
CA PHE A 63 -4.74 3.42 -4.52
C PHE A 63 -5.41 2.68 -3.37
N CYS A 64 -6.24 3.36 -2.63
CA CYS A 64 -6.90 2.82 -1.43
C CYS A 64 -8.38 2.61 -1.68
N SER A 65 -8.94 1.48 -1.22
CA SER A 65 -10.40 1.34 -1.13
C SER A 65 -11.00 2.39 -0.18
N PRO A 66 -12.28 2.75 -0.34
CA PRO A 66 -12.92 3.77 0.52
C PRO A 66 -12.90 3.43 2.03
N ASN A 67 -12.83 2.14 2.38
CA ASN A 67 -12.79 1.70 3.77
C ASN A 67 -11.36 1.62 4.36
N THR A 68 -10.34 1.85 3.56
CA THR A 68 -8.96 1.97 4.05
C THR A 68 -8.87 3.16 5.00
N VAL A 69 -8.14 3.01 6.10
CA VAL A 69 -7.97 4.06 7.10
C VAL A 69 -7.42 5.35 6.47
N ASP A 70 -7.88 6.49 6.98
CA ASP A 70 -7.47 7.81 6.47
C ASP A 70 -5.96 8.05 6.68
N ILE A 71 -5.30 8.48 5.60
CA ILE A 71 -3.88 8.87 5.64
C ILE A 71 -3.58 9.99 6.64
N TYR A 72 -4.55 10.89 6.87
CA TYR A 72 -4.43 11.99 7.83
C TYR A 72 -4.79 11.60 9.27
N ASN A 73 -5.12 10.33 9.54
CA ASN A 73 -5.21 9.85 10.91
C ASN A 73 -3.87 10.13 11.64
N PRO A 74 -3.86 10.70 12.85
CA PRO A 74 -2.63 11.08 13.56
C PRO A 74 -1.62 9.94 13.72
N LYS A 75 -2.11 8.70 13.95
CA LYS A 75 -1.23 7.52 14.04
C LYS A 75 -0.63 7.16 12.69
N THR A 76 -1.41 7.29 11.61
CA THR A 76 -0.91 7.06 10.25
C THR A 76 0.18 8.07 9.92
N VAL A 77 -0.11 9.36 10.09
CA VAL A 77 0.87 10.45 9.83
C VAL A 77 2.18 10.19 10.58
N GLN A 78 2.10 9.84 11.87
CA GLN A 78 3.28 9.53 12.68
C GLN A 78 4.06 8.34 12.10
N ALA A 79 3.38 7.26 11.72
CA ALA A 79 4.00 6.04 11.21
C ALA A 79 4.64 6.21 9.82
N THR A 80 4.20 7.19 9.02
CA THR A 80 4.81 7.48 7.69
C THR A 80 6.25 8.01 7.79
N MET A 81 6.66 8.54 8.94
CA MET A 81 7.98 9.15 9.14
C MET A 81 8.34 10.18 8.04
N GLY A 82 7.34 10.96 7.61
CA GLY A 82 7.48 11.98 6.57
C GLY A 82 7.27 11.49 5.12
N GLY A 83 7.07 10.19 4.90
CA GLY A 83 6.75 9.62 3.58
C GLY A 83 5.49 10.21 2.96
N ILE A 84 4.54 10.66 3.79
CA ILE A 84 3.30 11.33 3.36
C ILE A 84 3.52 12.55 2.44
N ALA A 85 4.69 13.17 2.49
CA ALA A 85 5.02 14.32 1.64
C ALA A 85 5.48 13.92 0.23
N ARG A 86 5.76 12.64 -0.01
CA ARG A 86 6.33 12.12 -1.27
C ARG A 86 5.48 11.04 -1.93
N VAL A 87 4.61 10.37 -1.16
CA VAL A 87 3.71 9.34 -1.66
C VAL A 87 2.28 9.89 -1.69
N ARG A 88 1.62 9.69 -2.81
CA ARG A 88 0.25 10.16 -3.07
C ARG A 88 -0.73 9.03 -2.86
N LEU A 89 -1.76 9.26 -2.04
CA LEU A 89 -2.82 8.29 -1.79
C LEU A 89 -4.11 8.73 -2.50
N HIS A 90 -4.69 7.80 -3.25
CA HIS A 90 -5.92 8.01 -4.01
C HIS A 90 -7.00 7.06 -3.48
N TYR A 91 -8.04 7.61 -2.85
CA TYR A 91 -9.17 6.82 -2.38
C TYR A 91 -10.19 6.65 -3.51
N THR A 92 -10.41 5.39 -3.93
CA THR A 92 -11.27 5.07 -5.07
C THR A 92 -11.89 3.67 -4.92
N PRO A 93 -13.08 3.40 -5.47
CA PRO A 93 -13.60 2.04 -5.56
C PRO A 93 -12.67 1.16 -6.39
N LEU A 94 -11.89 0.29 -5.73
CA LEU A 94 -10.86 -0.53 -6.37
C LEU A 94 -11.39 -1.42 -7.51
N PRO A 95 -12.59 -2.06 -7.41
CA PRO A 95 -13.09 -2.89 -8.50
C PRO A 95 -13.28 -2.12 -9.81
N GLU A 96 -13.90 -0.94 -9.76
CA GLU A 96 -14.10 -0.08 -10.94
C GLU A 96 -12.77 0.43 -11.48
N PHE A 97 -11.89 0.85 -10.58
CA PHE A 97 -10.55 1.32 -10.91
C PHE A 97 -9.75 0.24 -11.64
N ILE A 98 -9.68 -0.97 -11.09
CA ILE A 98 -8.91 -2.07 -11.69
C ILE A 98 -9.51 -2.49 -13.05
N ARG A 99 -10.85 -2.51 -13.20
CA ARG A 99 -11.49 -2.79 -14.49
C ARG A 99 -11.13 -1.78 -15.57
N SER A 100 -10.80 -0.54 -15.18
CA SER A 100 -10.38 0.50 -16.15
C SER A 100 -8.95 0.30 -16.67
N LEU A 101 -8.13 -0.50 -15.98
CA LEU A 101 -6.76 -0.79 -16.35
C LEU A 101 -6.73 -1.82 -17.50
N LYS A 102 -6.32 -1.37 -18.70
CA LYS A 102 -6.20 -2.26 -19.87
C LYS A 102 -4.74 -2.70 -20.02
N ASP A 103 -4.54 -3.99 -20.20
CA ASP A 103 -3.22 -4.59 -20.48
C ASP A 103 -2.13 -4.30 -19.43
N ILE A 104 -2.55 -3.96 -18.21
CA ILE A 104 -1.66 -3.69 -17.09
C ILE A 104 -1.60 -4.92 -16.18
N PRO A 105 -0.42 -5.40 -15.78
CA PRO A 105 -0.32 -6.48 -14.82
C PRO A 105 -0.83 -6.05 -13.43
N VAL A 106 -1.79 -6.81 -12.91
CA VAL A 106 -2.37 -6.65 -11.57
C VAL A 106 -1.97 -7.87 -10.75
N TYR A 107 -1.12 -7.65 -9.78
CA TYR A 107 -0.62 -8.66 -8.86
C TYR A 107 -1.39 -8.63 -7.55
N GLY A 108 -1.57 -9.78 -6.92
CA GLY A 108 -2.09 -9.87 -5.57
C GLY A 108 -1.42 -11.01 -4.81
N THR A 109 -1.32 -10.88 -3.49
CA THR A 109 -0.69 -11.90 -2.64
C THR A 109 -1.74 -12.85 -2.06
N PHE A 110 -1.57 -14.16 -2.29
CA PHE A 110 -2.48 -15.21 -1.88
C PHE A 110 -1.72 -16.45 -1.40
N LEU A 111 -2.35 -17.24 -0.53
CA LEU A 111 -1.78 -18.50 -0.09
C LEU A 111 -1.78 -19.58 -1.19
N ASP A 112 -2.72 -19.49 -2.13
CA ASP A 112 -2.86 -20.35 -3.31
C ASP A 112 -2.18 -19.77 -4.57
N GLY A 113 -1.37 -18.73 -4.40
CA GLY A 113 -0.61 -18.10 -5.48
C GLY A 113 0.63 -18.88 -5.90
N GLU A 114 1.28 -18.42 -6.95
CA GLU A 114 2.55 -18.96 -7.42
C GLU A 114 3.74 -18.36 -6.65
N ASN A 115 4.76 -19.17 -6.38
CA ASN A 115 5.96 -18.69 -5.68
C ASN A 115 6.57 -17.48 -6.41
N MET A 116 6.52 -16.32 -5.76
CA MET A 116 6.93 -15.05 -6.36
C MET A 116 8.38 -15.00 -6.82
N TYR A 117 9.27 -15.77 -6.18
CA TYR A 117 10.70 -15.78 -6.52
C TYR A 117 11.01 -16.48 -7.85
N GLY A 118 10.06 -17.27 -8.36
CA GLY A 118 10.17 -17.95 -9.66
C GLY A 118 9.38 -17.25 -10.79
N GLN A 119 8.69 -16.15 -10.51
CA GLN A 119 7.84 -15.47 -11.48
C GLN A 119 8.55 -14.26 -12.08
N PRO A 120 8.35 -13.97 -13.38
CA PRO A 120 8.80 -12.71 -13.96
C PRO A 120 7.91 -11.56 -13.44
N LEU A 121 8.50 -10.62 -12.74
CA LEU A 121 7.82 -9.46 -12.18
C LEU A 121 8.08 -8.24 -13.06
N SER A 122 7.00 -7.51 -13.40
CA SER A 122 7.10 -6.33 -14.25
C SER A 122 7.67 -5.12 -13.51
N LYS A 123 8.31 -4.21 -14.24
CA LYS A 123 8.79 -2.92 -13.71
C LYS A 123 7.65 -1.93 -13.44
N ASN A 124 6.47 -2.15 -14.03
CA ASN A 124 5.25 -1.36 -13.89
C ASN A 124 4.06 -2.27 -13.54
N GLY A 125 2.97 -1.69 -13.11
CA GLY A 125 1.74 -2.41 -12.76
C GLY A 125 1.23 -2.09 -11.37
N LEU A 126 0.23 -2.85 -10.94
CA LEU A 126 -0.45 -2.66 -9.68
C LEU A 126 -0.24 -3.87 -8.76
N ILE A 127 0.27 -3.65 -7.56
CA ILE A 127 0.36 -4.68 -6.52
C ILE A 127 -0.76 -4.44 -5.51
N VAL A 128 -1.67 -5.40 -5.39
CA VAL A 128 -2.80 -5.36 -4.46
C VAL A 128 -2.43 -6.07 -3.16
N MET A 129 -2.61 -5.36 -2.05
CA MET A 129 -2.47 -5.88 -0.70
C MET A 129 -3.83 -5.80 0.01
N GLY A 130 -4.20 -6.86 0.70
CA GLY A 130 -5.51 -6.97 1.32
C GLY A 130 -5.56 -6.60 2.79
N ASN A 131 -6.76 -6.65 3.36
CA ASN A 131 -7.05 -6.48 4.77
C ASN A 131 -6.30 -7.50 5.65
N GLU A 132 -5.95 -7.10 6.86
CA GLU A 132 -5.17 -7.89 7.81
C GLU A 132 -5.86 -9.20 8.22
N GLY A 133 -7.19 -9.19 8.32
CA GLY A 133 -7.97 -10.36 8.75
C GLY A 133 -8.60 -11.15 7.60
N ASN A 134 -9.07 -10.44 6.57
CA ASN A 134 -9.89 -11.02 5.51
C ASN A 134 -9.14 -11.19 4.17
N GLY A 135 -7.93 -10.64 4.07
CA GLY A 135 -7.18 -10.62 2.82
C GLY A 135 -7.80 -9.70 1.77
N ILE A 136 -7.62 -10.04 0.50
CA ILE A 136 -8.18 -9.30 -0.64
C ILE A 136 -9.64 -9.71 -0.83
N GLY A 137 -10.53 -8.73 -0.99
CA GLY A 137 -11.95 -8.96 -1.22
C GLY A 137 -12.24 -9.67 -2.55
N LYS A 138 -13.28 -10.51 -2.58
CA LYS A 138 -13.61 -11.36 -3.73
C LYS A 138 -13.79 -10.61 -5.06
N GLU A 139 -14.35 -9.41 -5.01
CA GLU A 139 -14.55 -8.59 -6.22
C GLU A 139 -13.21 -8.09 -6.78
N VAL A 140 -12.28 -7.71 -5.92
CA VAL A 140 -10.93 -7.29 -6.29
C VAL A 140 -10.11 -8.52 -6.73
N GLU A 141 -10.21 -9.64 -6.00
CA GLU A 141 -9.54 -10.90 -6.33
C GLU A 141 -9.86 -11.39 -7.75
N ALA A 142 -11.15 -11.29 -8.17
CA ALA A 142 -11.59 -11.69 -9.50
C ALA A 142 -10.95 -10.87 -10.65
N LEU A 143 -10.35 -9.73 -10.34
CA LEU A 143 -9.70 -8.84 -11.30
C LEU A 143 -8.18 -8.96 -11.30
N ILE A 144 -7.62 -9.72 -10.36
CA ILE A 144 -6.18 -9.97 -10.28
C ILE A 144 -5.80 -11.01 -11.34
N ASN A 145 -4.81 -10.67 -12.17
CA ASN A 145 -4.36 -11.54 -13.24
C ASN A 145 -3.03 -12.27 -12.92
N ARG A 146 -2.39 -11.93 -11.81
CA ARG A 146 -1.14 -12.56 -11.31
C ARG A 146 -1.23 -12.79 -9.81
N LYS A 147 -1.55 -14.01 -9.39
CA LYS A 147 -1.55 -14.41 -7.97
C LYS A 147 -0.15 -14.83 -7.54
N LEU A 148 0.39 -14.14 -6.56
CA LEU A 148 1.72 -14.40 -6.01
C LEU A 148 1.63 -15.01 -4.61
N TYR A 149 2.57 -15.88 -4.30
CA TYR A 149 2.74 -16.47 -2.97
C TYR A 149 4.12 -16.12 -2.41
N ILE A 150 4.14 -15.65 -1.15
CA ILE A 150 5.38 -15.48 -0.38
C ILE A 150 5.64 -16.80 0.35
N PRO A 151 6.63 -17.61 -0.07
CA PRO A 151 6.83 -18.93 0.51
C PRO A 151 7.31 -18.85 1.96
N ASN A 152 6.74 -19.70 2.83
CA ASN A 152 7.23 -19.99 4.16
C ASN A 152 8.43 -20.95 4.10
N TYR A 153 9.19 -21.05 5.18
CA TYR A 153 10.31 -21.97 5.28
C TYR A 153 10.35 -22.71 6.62
N PRO A 154 10.61 -24.04 6.59
CA PRO A 154 10.53 -24.92 5.41
C PRO A 154 9.09 -25.06 4.92
N ALA A 155 8.90 -25.33 3.63
CA ALA A 155 7.59 -25.35 2.99
C ALA A 155 6.57 -26.37 3.59
N SER A 156 7.07 -27.39 4.28
CA SER A 156 6.24 -28.43 4.94
C SER A 156 5.88 -28.11 6.38
N ARG A 157 6.35 -26.98 6.93
CA ARG A 157 6.11 -26.62 8.33
C ARG A 157 4.81 -25.86 8.49
N GLU A 158 4.02 -26.26 9.49
CA GLU A 158 2.89 -25.47 9.96
C GLU A 158 3.40 -24.12 10.49
N THR A 159 2.86 -23.01 9.96
CA THR A 159 3.24 -21.64 10.32
C THR A 159 2.00 -20.84 10.65
N SER A 160 2.14 -19.56 11.01
CA SER A 160 1.02 -18.62 11.08
C SER A 160 0.30 -18.53 9.73
N GLU A 161 -1.00 -18.31 9.75
CA GLU A 161 -1.86 -18.29 8.56
C GLU A 161 -1.47 -17.16 7.57
N SER A 162 -0.91 -16.04 8.06
CA SER A 162 -0.53 -14.91 7.23
C SER A 162 0.61 -14.12 7.84
N LEU A 163 1.28 -13.33 7.00
CA LEU A 163 2.18 -12.25 7.43
C LEU A 163 1.37 -10.97 7.70
N ASN A 164 1.88 -10.12 8.59
CA ASN A 164 1.38 -8.76 8.71
C ASN A 164 1.45 -8.07 7.33
N VAL A 165 0.40 -7.31 6.97
CA VAL A 165 0.26 -6.72 5.62
C VAL A 165 1.42 -5.79 5.25
N ALA A 166 1.93 -4.99 6.19
CA ALA A 166 3.06 -4.10 5.91
C ALA A 166 4.35 -4.91 5.69
N ILE A 167 4.56 -5.99 6.44
CA ILE A 167 5.70 -6.89 6.26
C ILE A 167 5.60 -7.60 4.90
N ALA A 168 4.43 -8.13 4.56
CA ALA A 168 4.20 -8.75 3.25
C ALA A 168 4.47 -7.75 2.11
N THR A 169 4.00 -6.51 2.25
CA THR A 169 4.27 -5.42 1.29
C THR A 169 5.78 -5.18 1.13
N ALA A 170 6.54 -5.14 2.23
CA ALA A 170 7.98 -4.96 2.16
C ALA A 170 8.68 -6.06 1.37
N VAL A 171 8.33 -7.33 1.63
CA VAL A 171 8.90 -8.49 0.95
C VAL A 171 8.59 -8.45 -0.55
N VAL A 172 7.32 -8.17 -0.92
CA VAL A 172 6.90 -8.09 -2.31
C VAL A 172 7.61 -6.95 -3.03
N CYS A 173 7.58 -5.73 -2.48
CA CYS A 173 8.24 -4.58 -3.10
C CYS A 173 9.75 -4.79 -3.27
N ALA A 174 10.41 -5.41 -2.28
CA ALA A 174 11.85 -5.73 -2.36
C ALA A 174 12.14 -6.66 -3.54
N GLU A 175 11.34 -7.70 -3.75
CA GLU A 175 11.52 -8.63 -4.86
C GLU A 175 11.25 -7.97 -6.22
N PHE A 176 10.19 -7.16 -6.35
CA PHE A 176 9.95 -6.39 -7.57
C PHE A 176 11.13 -5.49 -7.91
N ARG A 177 11.70 -4.79 -6.93
CA ARG A 177 12.85 -3.90 -7.17
C ARG A 177 14.14 -4.67 -7.42
N ARG A 178 14.34 -5.83 -6.77
CA ARG A 178 15.48 -6.71 -7.05
C ARG A 178 15.48 -7.14 -8.52
N GLN A 179 14.33 -7.60 -9.04
CA GLN A 179 14.22 -8.01 -10.44
C GLN A 179 14.32 -6.83 -11.42
N ALA A 180 13.82 -5.65 -11.04
CA ALA A 180 13.91 -4.45 -11.89
C ALA A 180 15.34 -3.90 -12.02
N ALA A 181 16.24 -4.22 -11.06
CA ALA A 181 17.65 -3.80 -11.04
C ALA A 181 18.58 -4.75 -11.82
N LEU A 182 18.07 -5.91 -12.23
CA LEU A 182 18.79 -6.88 -13.08
C LEU A 182 18.51 -6.62 -14.56
#